data_cdd3bcc0a641b1a699c1c613a3cc58a9
#
_entry.id   cdd3bcc0a641b1a699c1c613a3cc58a9
#
_cell.length_a   1.000
_cell.length_b   1.000
_cell.length_c   1.000
_cell.angle_alpha   90.00
_cell.angle_beta   90.00
_cell.angle_gamma   90.00
#
_symmetry.space_group_name_H-M   'P 1'
#
loop_
_entity.id
_entity.type
_entity.pdbx_description
1 polymer ?
#
loop_
_entity_poly.entity_id
_entity_poly.type
_entity_poly.pdbx_seq_one_letter_code
_entity_poly.pdbx_strand_id
1 'polypeptide(L)'
;MGETLGSFLRTRRDRTDPGSIGLDPAGSGRRVPGLRRDELARLAGVSVSYYTRIEQDQVGTASGQVLEALASVMRLDTAERIHLYNLAGAPTSSPMSRELPEVPHPRVLALFESLNEAIPAVVLGRRGDILAWNHSGHELLFGHLPFGAPSEAHRRPSVPYLFFVDPASRDLYRNWEDLARVHVAYLRLTSGRYPRDARLAELIGELLVKSTRFAGLWAEGDVADCTVGNMLLAHPGLGHVDVDYQVWQQPESPDHRLEVYTPNDRSSREAFDLLKDGRFPPRIVGTC
;
A
#
# COMPACT_ATOMS: atom_id res chain seq x y z
N MET A 1 29.62 0.13 -11.11
CA MET A 1 28.78 1.08 -11.84
C MET A 1 27.35 0.51 -11.76
N GLY A 2 26.40 1.23 -11.16
CA GLY A 2 25.02 0.76 -11.05
C GLY A 2 24.30 0.82 -12.41
N GLU A 3 23.25 0.04 -12.59
CA GLU A 3 22.41 0.07 -13.78
C GLU A 3 21.68 1.44 -13.86
N THR A 4 21.65 2.02 -15.07
CA THR A 4 20.96 3.30 -15.32
C THR A 4 19.62 3.06 -16.03
N LEU A 5 18.71 4.07 -15.99
CA LEU A 5 17.44 4.02 -16.73
C LEU A 5 17.66 3.71 -18.20
N GLY A 6 18.62 4.41 -18.83
CA GLY A 6 18.92 4.22 -20.25
C GLY A 6 19.45 2.83 -20.57
N SER A 7 20.34 2.28 -19.73
CA SER A 7 20.89 0.93 -19.92
C SER A 7 19.81 -0.16 -19.77
N PHE A 8 18.91 -0.01 -18.80
CA PHE A 8 17.78 -0.90 -18.59
C PHE A 8 16.83 -0.88 -19.80
N LEU A 9 16.38 0.30 -20.24
CA LEU A 9 15.48 0.45 -21.39
C LEU A 9 16.08 -0.15 -22.66
N ARG A 10 17.37 0.08 -22.92
CA ARG A 10 18.08 -0.52 -24.06
C ARG A 10 18.06 -2.03 -24.00
N THR A 11 18.39 -2.62 -22.86
CA THR A 11 18.41 -4.07 -22.67
C THR A 11 17.02 -4.69 -22.91
N ARG A 12 15.97 -4.05 -22.38
CA ARG A 12 14.57 -4.51 -22.56
C ARG A 12 14.11 -4.38 -24.00
N ARG A 13 14.38 -3.25 -24.66
CA ARG A 13 14.10 -3.06 -26.08
C ARG A 13 14.77 -4.09 -26.96
N ASP A 14 16.04 -4.38 -26.71
CA ASP A 14 16.81 -5.36 -27.50
C ASP A 14 16.31 -6.80 -27.32
N ARG A 15 15.62 -7.10 -26.18
CA ARG A 15 15.01 -8.40 -25.89
C ARG A 15 13.55 -8.52 -26.28
N THR A 16 12.87 -7.42 -26.57
CA THR A 16 11.45 -7.44 -26.95
C THR A 16 11.29 -7.96 -28.37
N ASP A 17 10.64 -9.11 -28.53
CA ASP A 17 10.34 -9.69 -29.83
C ASP A 17 9.32 -8.83 -30.59
N PRO A 18 9.69 -8.32 -31.79
CA PRO A 18 8.77 -7.53 -32.62
C PRO A 18 7.49 -8.26 -33.00
N GLY A 19 7.58 -9.56 -33.24
CA GLY A 19 6.41 -10.39 -33.58
C GLY A 19 5.39 -10.42 -32.45
N SER A 20 5.86 -10.39 -31.20
CA SER A 20 4.98 -10.41 -30.02
C SER A 20 4.06 -9.18 -29.88
N ILE A 21 4.44 -8.06 -30.54
CA ILE A 21 3.70 -6.78 -30.50
C ILE A 21 3.10 -6.40 -31.87
N GLY A 22 3.00 -7.37 -32.79
CA GLY A 22 2.34 -7.18 -34.07
C GLY A 22 3.19 -6.50 -35.16
N LEU A 23 4.50 -6.43 -34.97
CA LEU A 23 5.42 -5.97 -36.01
C LEU A 23 5.97 -7.16 -36.81
N ASP A 24 6.14 -6.97 -38.13
CA ASP A 24 6.72 -8.01 -38.99
C ASP A 24 8.21 -8.25 -38.65
N PRO A 25 8.57 -9.44 -38.16
CA PRO A 25 9.98 -9.76 -37.84
C PRO A 25 10.84 -9.87 -39.10
N ALA A 26 10.27 -10.16 -40.25
CA ALA A 26 10.94 -10.35 -41.53
C ALA A 26 11.09 -9.05 -42.35
N GLY A 27 10.56 -7.92 -41.86
CA GLY A 27 10.58 -6.62 -42.55
C GLY A 27 11.99 -6.18 -42.90
N SER A 28 12.24 -5.97 -44.22
CA SER A 28 13.44 -5.56 -44.92
C SER A 28 14.67 -5.15 -44.08
N GLY A 29 15.69 -6.03 -44.02
CA GLY A 29 17.04 -5.63 -43.60
C GLY A 29 17.23 -5.38 -42.08
N ARG A 30 16.52 -6.13 -41.22
CA ARG A 30 16.64 -6.01 -39.79
C ARG A 30 18.05 -6.40 -39.30
N ARG A 31 18.78 -5.45 -38.72
CA ARG A 31 20.15 -5.65 -38.19
C ARG A 31 20.16 -5.93 -36.69
N VAL A 32 19.01 -5.80 -36.01
CA VAL A 32 18.86 -6.02 -34.56
C VAL A 32 17.74 -7.02 -34.28
N PRO A 33 17.94 -7.95 -33.34
CA PRO A 33 16.94 -8.97 -33.02
C PRO A 33 15.68 -8.40 -32.32
N GLY A 34 15.86 -7.34 -31.54
CA GLY A 34 14.78 -6.68 -30.79
C GLY A 34 14.14 -5.49 -31.52
N LEU A 35 13.43 -4.64 -30.80
CA LEU A 35 12.82 -3.43 -31.33
C LEU A 35 13.86 -2.40 -31.74
N ARG A 36 13.59 -1.67 -32.84
CA ARG A 36 14.32 -0.45 -33.17
C ARG A 36 13.83 0.71 -32.31
N ARG A 37 14.68 1.74 -32.11
CA ARG A 37 14.31 2.96 -31.35
C ARG A 37 13.10 3.67 -31.92
N ASP A 38 13.03 3.77 -33.25
CA ASP A 38 11.91 4.40 -33.95
C ASP A 38 10.62 3.60 -33.83
N GLU A 39 10.68 2.28 -33.84
CA GLU A 39 9.54 1.39 -33.62
C GLU A 39 8.97 1.56 -32.21
N LEU A 40 9.83 1.48 -31.20
CA LEU A 40 9.44 1.63 -29.79
C LEU A 40 8.87 3.03 -29.53
N ALA A 41 9.55 4.08 -29.98
CA ALA A 41 9.11 5.47 -29.78
C ALA A 41 7.72 5.72 -30.41
N ARG A 42 7.51 5.23 -31.64
CA ARG A 42 6.22 5.33 -32.32
C ARG A 42 5.09 4.63 -31.55
N LEU A 43 5.33 3.38 -31.11
CA LEU A 43 4.34 2.60 -30.37
C LEU A 43 4.03 3.20 -28.99
N ALA A 44 5.03 3.80 -28.33
CA ALA A 44 4.86 4.47 -27.06
C ALA A 44 4.32 5.90 -27.17
N GLY A 45 4.08 6.40 -28.40
CA GLY A 45 3.56 7.76 -28.61
C GLY A 45 4.53 8.89 -28.26
N VAL A 46 5.85 8.64 -28.34
CA VAL A 46 6.90 9.62 -28.04
C VAL A 46 7.76 9.89 -29.28
N SER A 47 8.46 11.05 -29.30
CA SER A 47 9.39 11.29 -30.40
C SER A 47 10.64 10.43 -30.29
N VAL A 48 11.20 10.00 -31.42
CA VAL A 48 12.44 9.19 -31.47
C VAL A 48 13.61 9.92 -30.80
N SER A 49 13.69 11.24 -30.97
CA SER A 49 14.71 12.07 -30.33
C SER A 49 14.57 12.05 -28.81
N TYR A 50 13.35 12.18 -28.28
CA TYR A 50 13.11 12.14 -26.85
C TYR A 50 13.45 10.76 -26.24
N TYR A 51 12.99 9.67 -26.88
CA TYR A 51 13.35 8.30 -26.46
C TYR A 51 14.87 8.09 -26.47
N THR A 52 15.55 8.54 -27.54
CA THR A 52 17.01 8.41 -27.66
C THR A 52 17.73 9.10 -26.49
N ARG A 53 17.27 10.29 -26.11
CA ARG A 53 17.83 11.04 -24.96
C ARG A 53 17.58 10.33 -23.63
N ILE A 54 16.43 9.67 -23.44
CA ILE A 54 16.17 8.84 -22.25
C ILE A 54 17.15 7.66 -22.24
N GLU A 55 17.30 6.95 -23.36
CA GLU A 55 18.20 5.77 -23.47
C GLU A 55 19.69 6.14 -23.31
N GLN A 56 20.03 7.41 -23.47
CA GLN A 56 21.39 7.95 -23.26
C GLN A 56 21.55 8.61 -21.88
N ASP A 57 20.57 8.47 -20.99
CA ASP A 57 20.55 9.12 -19.67
C ASP A 57 20.70 10.66 -19.72
N GLN A 58 20.27 11.29 -20.83
CA GLN A 58 20.34 12.75 -21.05
C GLN A 58 19.06 13.49 -20.64
N VAL A 59 18.09 12.82 -20.03
CA VAL A 59 16.85 13.36 -19.50
C VAL A 59 16.84 13.15 -18.00
N GLY A 60 16.75 14.22 -17.22
CA GLY A 60 16.81 14.16 -15.77
C GLY A 60 15.63 13.38 -15.14
N THR A 61 14.43 13.48 -15.73
CA THR A 61 13.22 12.74 -15.29
C THR A 61 12.30 12.50 -16.49
N ALA A 62 11.93 11.24 -16.72
CA ALA A 62 10.85 10.90 -17.65
C ALA A 62 9.51 10.93 -16.89
N SER A 63 8.44 11.44 -17.53
CA SER A 63 7.12 11.45 -16.88
C SER A 63 6.59 10.03 -16.68
N GLY A 64 5.82 9.79 -15.61
CA GLY A 64 5.21 8.49 -15.34
C GLY A 64 4.36 7.97 -16.51
N GLN A 65 3.71 8.86 -17.28
CA GLN A 65 2.95 8.50 -18.47
C GLN A 65 3.84 7.95 -19.58
N VAL A 66 5.01 8.53 -19.80
CA VAL A 66 5.99 8.04 -20.78
C VAL A 66 6.57 6.69 -20.34
N LEU A 67 6.93 6.56 -19.07
CA LEU A 67 7.46 5.30 -18.53
C LEU A 67 6.43 4.17 -18.66
N GLU A 68 5.16 4.45 -18.39
CA GLU A 68 4.07 3.48 -18.52
C GLU A 68 3.84 3.07 -19.98
N ALA A 69 3.88 4.02 -20.92
CA ALA A 69 3.76 3.72 -22.34
C ALA A 69 4.92 2.82 -22.82
N LEU A 70 6.15 3.13 -22.42
CA LEU A 70 7.34 2.32 -22.72
C LEU A 70 7.24 0.91 -22.12
N ALA A 71 6.85 0.83 -20.83
CA ALA A 71 6.66 -0.43 -20.13
C ALA A 71 5.59 -1.33 -20.78
N SER A 72 4.51 -0.72 -21.24
CA SER A 72 3.41 -1.45 -21.92
C SER A 72 3.83 -1.99 -23.29
N VAL A 73 4.53 -1.20 -24.11
CA VAL A 73 5.03 -1.65 -25.42
C VAL A 73 6.04 -2.78 -25.26
N MET A 74 6.97 -2.67 -24.31
CA MET A 74 7.97 -3.69 -24.03
C MET A 74 7.44 -4.88 -23.20
N ARG A 75 6.15 -4.86 -22.82
CA ARG A 75 5.48 -5.90 -22.02
C ARG A 75 6.23 -6.22 -20.73
N LEU A 76 6.72 -5.20 -20.06
CA LEU A 76 7.42 -5.38 -18.79
C LEU A 76 6.49 -6.01 -17.75
N ASP A 77 7.00 -6.98 -17.02
CA ASP A 77 6.31 -7.55 -15.87
C ASP A 77 6.29 -6.58 -14.67
N THR A 78 5.63 -6.99 -13.59
CA THR A 78 5.48 -6.14 -12.40
C THR A 78 6.81 -5.75 -11.77
N ALA A 79 7.77 -6.70 -11.68
CA ALA A 79 9.08 -6.45 -11.09
C ALA A 79 9.91 -5.49 -11.97
N GLU A 80 9.87 -5.69 -13.28
CA GLU A 80 10.53 -4.86 -14.27
C GLU A 80 9.97 -3.44 -14.30
N ARG A 81 8.63 -3.28 -14.13
CA ARG A 81 7.99 -1.97 -14.01
C ARG A 81 8.43 -1.24 -12.75
N ILE A 82 8.42 -1.92 -11.60
CA ILE A 82 8.91 -1.34 -10.34
C ILE A 82 10.37 -0.89 -10.51
N HIS A 83 11.20 -1.72 -11.11
CA HIS A 83 12.60 -1.39 -11.35
C HIS A 83 12.78 -0.19 -12.29
N LEU A 84 12.00 -0.12 -13.39
CA LEU A 84 11.96 1.02 -14.31
C LEU A 84 11.64 2.33 -13.59
N TYR A 85 10.61 2.33 -12.73
CA TYR A 85 10.22 3.51 -11.98
C TYR A 85 11.26 3.92 -10.93
N ASN A 86 11.89 2.94 -10.27
CA ASN A 86 12.96 3.21 -9.32
C ASN A 86 14.17 3.85 -10.00
N LEU A 87 14.59 3.35 -11.18
CA LEU A 87 15.69 3.93 -11.96
C LEU A 87 15.37 5.33 -12.47
N ALA A 88 14.12 5.61 -12.80
CA ALA A 88 13.68 6.93 -13.25
C ALA A 88 13.56 7.95 -12.13
N GLY A 89 13.70 7.54 -10.85
CA GLY A 89 13.40 8.40 -9.70
C GLY A 89 11.93 8.87 -9.69
N ALA A 90 11.07 8.21 -10.46
CA ALA A 90 9.65 8.53 -10.54
C ALA A 90 8.89 7.79 -9.44
N PRO A 91 7.92 8.45 -8.77
CA PRO A 91 7.04 7.73 -7.84
C PRO A 91 6.37 6.57 -8.57
N THR A 92 6.40 5.38 -7.97
CA THR A 92 5.75 4.16 -8.50
C THR A 92 4.22 4.26 -8.37
N SER A 93 3.61 5.23 -9.02
CA SER A 93 2.16 5.34 -9.11
C SER A 93 1.72 4.71 -10.43
N SER A 94 1.16 3.51 -10.36
CA SER A 94 0.42 2.95 -11.50
C SER A 94 -0.70 3.93 -11.89
N PRO A 95 -0.77 4.41 -13.15
CA PRO A 95 -1.81 5.35 -13.58
C PRO A 95 -3.22 4.77 -13.57
N MET A 96 -3.37 3.46 -13.33
CA MET A 96 -4.62 2.73 -13.47
C MET A 96 -5.48 2.59 -12.21
N SER A 97 -5.11 3.19 -11.07
CA SER A 97 -5.95 3.03 -9.86
C SER A 97 -6.92 4.19 -9.63
N ARG A 98 -7.51 4.75 -10.68
CA ARG A 98 -8.25 6.02 -10.53
C ARG A 98 -9.68 5.92 -10.01
N GLU A 99 -10.38 4.79 -10.10
CA GLU A 99 -11.81 4.75 -9.72
C GLU A 99 -12.35 3.40 -9.21
N LEU A 100 -11.59 2.32 -9.33
CA LEU A 100 -12.07 1.04 -8.81
C LEU A 100 -11.77 0.91 -7.32
N PRO A 101 -12.69 0.32 -6.55
CA PRO A 101 -12.41 -0.05 -5.17
C PRO A 101 -11.16 -0.91 -5.09
N GLU A 102 -10.27 -0.59 -4.16
CA GLU A 102 -9.05 -1.36 -3.95
C GLU A 102 -9.40 -2.80 -3.57
N VAL A 103 -8.81 -3.78 -4.28
CA VAL A 103 -9.04 -5.20 -4.03
C VAL A 103 -7.74 -5.80 -3.51
N PRO A 104 -7.77 -6.55 -2.40
CA PRO A 104 -6.57 -7.18 -1.87
C PRO A 104 -5.92 -8.09 -2.92
N HIS A 105 -4.58 -8.05 -2.99
CA HIS A 105 -3.86 -8.93 -3.90
C HIS A 105 -4.09 -10.40 -3.53
N PRO A 106 -4.37 -11.30 -4.49
CA PRO A 106 -4.75 -12.70 -4.20
C PRO A 106 -3.75 -13.45 -3.30
N ARG A 107 -2.44 -13.19 -3.45
CA ARG A 107 -1.41 -13.82 -2.60
C ARG A 107 -1.39 -13.28 -1.17
N VAL A 108 -1.74 -11.99 -0.97
CA VAL A 108 -1.90 -11.42 0.37
C VAL A 108 -3.11 -12.05 1.05
N LEU A 109 -4.23 -12.20 0.33
CA LEU A 109 -5.41 -12.89 0.82
C LEU A 109 -5.12 -14.36 1.14
N ALA A 110 -4.43 -15.09 0.28
CA ALA A 110 -4.09 -16.49 0.51
C ALA A 110 -3.24 -16.68 1.79
N LEU A 111 -2.27 -15.78 2.04
CA LEU A 111 -1.51 -15.77 3.28
C LEU A 111 -2.43 -15.45 4.47
N PHE A 112 -3.23 -14.38 4.37
CA PHE A 112 -4.17 -13.98 5.40
C PHE A 112 -5.17 -15.10 5.74
N GLU A 113 -5.77 -15.76 4.77
CA GLU A 113 -6.70 -16.87 4.95
C GLU A 113 -6.03 -18.12 5.54
N SER A 114 -4.70 -18.27 5.39
CA SER A 114 -3.93 -19.35 6.04
C SER A 114 -3.68 -19.09 7.53
N LEU A 115 -3.81 -17.83 7.99
CA LEU A 115 -3.73 -17.51 9.41
C LEU A 115 -5.02 -17.99 10.09
N ASN A 116 -4.85 -18.75 11.16
CA ASN A 116 -6.00 -19.17 11.98
C ASN A 116 -6.42 -18.03 12.92
N GLU A 117 -7.57 -18.20 13.59
CA GLU A 117 -8.11 -17.20 14.52
C GLU A 117 -7.25 -16.99 15.79
N ALA A 118 -6.18 -17.76 15.98
CA ALA A 118 -5.24 -17.54 17.07
C ALA A 118 -4.29 -16.34 16.82
N ILE A 119 -4.23 -15.86 15.58
CA ILE A 119 -3.39 -14.72 15.20
C ILE A 119 -4.31 -13.62 14.67
N PRO A 120 -4.64 -12.60 15.49
CA PRO A 120 -5.37 -11.44 15.01
C PRO A 120 -4.65 -10.80 13.83
N ALA A 121 -5.38 -10.54 12.73
CA ALA A 121 -4.80 -10.04 11.50
C ALA A 121 -5.76 -9.13 10.73
N VAL A 122 -5.17 -8.15 10.05
CA VAL A 122 -5.90 -7.16 9.23
C VAL A 122 -5.15 -6.93 7.92
N VAL A 123 -5.86 -6.89 6.81
CA VAL A 123 -5.31 -6.49 5.51
C VAL A 123 -5.69 -5.04 5.24
N LEU A 124 -4.68 -4.21 5.01
CA LEU A 124 -4.85 -2.78 4.75
C LEU A 124 -4.42 -2.43 3.33
N GLY A 125 -5.13 -1.51 2.73
CA GLY A 125 -4.70 -0.80 1.52
C GLY A 125 -3.71 0.32 1.84
N ARG A 126 -3.14 0.93 0.79
CA ARG A 126 -2.12 1.99 0.94
C ARG A 126 -2.56 3.21 1.72
N ARG A 127 -3.87 3.53 1.73
CA ARG A 127 -4.46 4.65 2.49
C ARG A 127 -4.87 4.27 3.91
N GLY A 128 -4.66 3.00 4.29
CA GLY A 128 -5.13 2.44 5.54
C GLY A 128 -6.61 2.03 5.52
N ASP A 129 -7.22 1.91 4.33
CA ASP A 129 -8.55 1.30 4.18
C ASP A 129 -8.48 -0.18 4.60
N ILE A 130 -9.40 -0.63 5.44
CA ILE A 130 -9.45 -2.03 5.88
C ILE A 130 -10.07 -2.87 4.78
N LEU A 131 -9.26 -3.73 4.16
CA LEU A 131 -9.66 -4.58 3.04
C LEU A 131 -10.21 -5.93 3.51
N ALA A 132 -9.66 -6.46 4.60
CA ALA A 132 -10.11 -7.67 5.27
C ALA A 132 -9.62 -7.68 6.73
N TRP A 133 -10.31 -8.42 7.58
CA TRP A 133 -9.89 -8.81 8.92
C TRP A 133 -10.36 -10.22 9.23
N ASN A 134 -9.65 -10.95 10.08
CA ASN A 134 -10.18 -12.17 10.68
C ASN A 134 -10.98 -11.81 11.95
N HIS A 135 -11.70 -12.79 12.49
CA HIS A 135 -12.58 -12.53 13.63
C HIS A 135 -11.82 -11.98 14.83
N SER A 136 -10.67 -12.56 15.17
CA SER A 136 -9.85 -12.10 16.30
C SER A 136 -9.24 -10.71 16.05
N GLY A 137 -8.85 -10.36 14.82
CA GLY A 137 -8.39 -9.02 14.48
C GLY A 137 -9.50 -7.96 14.57
N HIS A 138 -10.70 -8.32 14.11
CA HIS A 138 -11.89 -7.48 14.28
C HIS A 138 -12.21 -7.24 15.75
N GLU A 139 -12.35 -8.31 16.53
CA GLU A 139 -12.69 -8.20 17.96
C GLU A 139 -11.62 -7.43 18.75
N LEU A 140 -10.33 -7.66 18.46
CA LEU A 140 -9.23 -6.98 19.16
C LEU A 140 -9.25 -5.46 18.97
N LEU A 141 -9.51 -4.98 17.76
CA LEU A 141 -9.31 -3.56 17.43
C LEU A 141 -10.59 -2.83 16.96
N PHE A 142 -11.51 -3.53 16.34
CA PHE A 142 -12.63 -2.93 15.60
C PHE A 142 -14.00 -3.49 15.96
N GLY A 143 -14.11 -4.26 17.04
CA GLY A 143 -15.34 -4.96 17.40
C GLY A 143 -16.55 -4.06 17.68
N HIS A 144 -16.41 -2.71 17.67
CA HIS A 144 -17.51 -1.74 17.68
C HIS A 144 -18.10 -1.52 16.27
N LEU A 145 -17.43 -2.02 15.21
CA LEU A 145 -17.89 -1.92 13.82
C LEU A 145 -18.59 -3.22 13.39
N PRO A 146 -19.48 -3.18 12.39
CA PRO A 146 -20.02 -4.40 11.79
C PRO A 146 -18.93 -5.26 11.18
N PHE A 147 -18.94 -6.58 11.44
CA PHE A 147 -17.92 -7.50 10.90
C PHE A 147 -17.82 -7.46 9.36
N GLY A 148 -18.94 -7.24 8.66
CA GLY A 148 -18.98 -7.15 7.19
C GLY A 148 -18.49 -5.82 6.59
N ALA A 149 -18.11 -4.82 7.40
CA ALA A 149 -17.76 -3.48 6.93
C ALA A 149 -16.66 -3.44 5.83
N PRO A 150 -15.60 -4.27 5.83
CA PRO A 150 -14.62 -4.28 4.76
C PRO A 150 -15.18 -4.67 3.38
N SER A 151 -16.29 -5.40 3.33
CA SER A 151 -16.93 -5.81 2.09
C SER A 151 -17.67 -4.69 1.37
N GLU A 152 -17.99 -3.60 2.09
CA GLU A 152 -18.65 -2.42 1.53
C GLU A 152 -17.63 -1.46 0.90
N ALA A 153 -17.17 -1.76 -0.29
CA ALA A 153 -16.03 -1.14 -0.95
C ALA A 153 -16.01 0.41 -0.96
N HIS A 154 -17.18 1.06 -0.97
CA HIS A 154 -17.30 2.53 -0.95
C HIS A 154 -17.40 3.13 0.45
N ARG A 155 -17.55 2.29 1.49
CA ARG A 155 -17.74 2.68 2.90
C ARG A 155 -16.77 1.96 3.83
N ARG A 156 -15.68 1.45 3.29
CA ARG A 156 -14.68 0.75 4.09
C ARG A 156 -14.19 1.61 5.22
N PRO A 157 -14.05 1.05 6.42
CA PRO A 157 -13.38 1.73 7.51
C PRO A 157 -11.93 2.05 7.14
N SER A 158 -11.46 3.23 7.50
CA SER A 158 -10.08 3.65 7.34
C SER A 158 -9.42 3.72 8.71
N VAL A 159 -8.32 2.99 8.91
CA VAL A 159 -7.62 2.97 10.21
C VAL A 159 -7.20 4.38 10.65
N PRO A 160 -6.57 5.21 9.78
CA PRO A 160 -6.23 6.57 10.19
C PRO A 160 -7.44 7.41 10.57
N TYR A 161 -8.55 7.26 9.83
CA TYR A 161 -9.78 8.01 10.15
C TYR A 161 -10.35 7.58 11.50
N LEU A 162 -10.52 6.28 11.73
CA LEU A 162 -10.99 5.75 13.01
C LEU A 162 -10.08 6.18 14.15
N PHE A 163 -8.77 6.08 13.97
CA PHE A 163 -7.80 6.40 15.02
C PHE A 163 -7.91 7.85 15.50
N PHE A 164 -8.10 8.81 14.59
CA PHE A 164 -8.11 10.24 14.94
C PHE A 164 -9.52 10.82 15.21
N VAL A 165 -10.58 10.18 14.74
CA VAL A 165 -11.93 10.76 14.75
C VAL A 165 -12.92 9.94 15.58
N ASP A 166 -12.73 8.61 15.65
CA ASP A 166 -13.65 7.75 16.39
C ASP A 166 -13.31 7.73 17.90
N PRO A 167 -14.24 8.11 18.79
CA PRO A 167 -14.04 8.06 20.24
C PRO A 167 -13.68 6.65 20.75
N ALA A 168 -14.29 5.59 20.20
CA ALA A 168 -14.01 4.22 20.61
C ALA A 168 -12.56 3.84 20.37
N SER A 169 -11.96 4.29 19.27
CA SER A 169 -10.53 4.12 19.00
C SER A 169 -9.66 4.90 19.98
N ARG A 170 -10.09 6.12 20.36
CA ARG A 170 -9.34 6.93 21.35
C ARG A 170 -9.23 6.25 22.69
N ASP A 171 -10.30 5.63 23.15
CA ASP A 171 -10.36 4.95 24.46
C ASP A 171 -9.62 3.61 24.47
N LEU A 172 -9.49 2.98 23.27
CA LEU A 172 -8.83 1.68 23.15
C LEU A 172 -7.32 1.75 23.38
N TYR A 173 -6.63 2.82 22.93
CA TYR A 173 -5.17 2.87 22.94
C TYR A 173 -4.63 3.68 24.10
N ARG A 174 -3.94 3.02 25.05
CA ARG A 174 -3.28 3.66 26.22
C ARG A 174 -2.05 4.47 25.79
N ASN A 175 -1.31 4.02 24.76
CA ASN A 175 -0.19 4.73 24.15
C ASN A 175 -0.60 5.47 22.86
N TRP A 176 -1.80 6.05 22.87
CA TRP A 176 -2.41 6.71 21.71
C TRP A 176 -1.50 7.76 21.06
N GLU A 177 -0.78 8.54 21.88
CA GLU A 177 0.06 9.64 21.41
C GLU A 177 1.24 9.15 20.55
N ASP A 178 1.87 8.03 20.95
CA ASP A 178 2.97 7.43 20.19
C ASP A 178 2.46 6.87 18.86
N LEU A 179 1.33 6.18 18.90
CA LEU A 179 0.70 5.63 17.69
C LEU A 179 0.19 6.74 16.75
N ALA A 180 -0.26 7.88 17.30
CA ALA A 180 -0.67 9.03 16.49
C ALA A 180 0.49 9.54 15.62
N ARG A 181 1.70 9.66 16.18
CA ARG A 181 2.91 10.02 15.42
C ARG A 181 3.21 9.03 14.31
N VAL A 182 3.09 7.75 14.63
CA VAL A 182 3.28 6.63 13.68
C VAL A 182 2.31 6.74 12.49
N HIS A 183 1.01 6.91 12.75
CA HIS A 183 0.01 7.04 11.70
C HIS A 183 0.22 8.28 10.81
N VAL A 184 0.56 9.43 11.41
CA VAL A 184 0.83 10.67 10.66
C VAL A 184 2.06 10.50 9.78
N ALA A 185 3.16 9.96 10.33
CA ALA A 185 4.40 9.75 9.60
C ALA A 185 4.21 8.80 8.40
N TYR A 186 3.42 7.73 8.59
CA TYR A 186 3.05 6.81 7.50
C TYR A 186 2.20 7.48 6.41
N LEU A 187 1.16 8.24 6.79
CA LEU A 187 0.34 8.95 5.80
C LEU A 187 1.17 9.97 5.00
N ARG A 188 2.13 10.63 5.65
CA ARG A 188 3.03 11.55 4.98
C ARG A 188 3.95 10.82 3.98
N LEU A 189 4.55 9.69 4.39
CA LEU A 189 5.34 8.85 3.50
C LEU A 189 4.52 8.42 2.28
N THR A 190 3.29 7.97 2.53
CA THR A 190 2.36 7.53 1.49
C THR A 190 1.98 8.68 0.56
N SER A 191 1.70 9.87 1.08
CA SER A 191 1.37 11.06 0.27
C SER A 191 2.51 11.49 -0.64
N GLY A 192 3.75 11.39 -0.17
CA GLY A 192 4.95 11.61 -0.97
C GLY A 192 5.12 10.58 -2.08
N ARG A 193 4.79 9.32 -1.81
CA ARG A 193 4.85 8.22 -2.77
C ARG A 193 3.74 8.27 -3.82
N TYR A 194 2.54 8.76 -3.43
CA TYR A 194 1.34 8.83 -4.29
C TYR A 194 0.76 10.24 -4.38
N PRO A 195 1.50 11.24 -4.91
CA PRO A 195 1.10 12.65 -4.88
C PRO A 195 -0.15 12.98 -5.71
N ARG A 196 -0.63 12.03 -6.53
CA ARG A 196 -1.84 12.18 -7.38
C ARG A 196 -3.03 11.34 -6.89
N ASP A 197 -2.92 10.71 -5.73
CA ASP A 197 -4.04 9.97 -5.14
C ASP A 197 -5.04 10.96 -4.51
N ALA A 198 -6.13 11.24 -5.24
CA ALA A 198 -7.15 12.20 -4.82
C ALA A 198 -7.85 11.78 -3.52
N ARG A 199 -8.11 10.49 -3.32
CA ARG A 199 -8.74 10.00 -2.09
C ARG A 199 -7.82 10.09 -0.88
N LEU A 200 -6.51 9.86 -1.07
CA LEU A 200 -5.54 10.10 0.00
C LEU A 200 -5.48 11.59 0.39
N ALA A 201 -5.49 12.48 -0.60
CA ALA A 201 -5.53 13.92 -0.36
C ALA A 201 -6.83 14.35 0.36
N GLU A 202 -7.97 13.77 -0.01
CA GLU A 202 -9.27 13.98 0.65
C GLU A 202 -9.23 13.50 2.10
N LEU A 203 -8.76 12.28 2.37
CA LEU A 203 -8.58 11.73 3.72
C LEU A 203 -7.71 12.64 4.60
N ILE A 204 -6.55 13.07 4.09
CA ILE A 204 -5.65 13.96 4.82
C ILE A 204 -6.34 15.31 5.09
N GLY A 205 -7.04 15.88 4.09
CA GLY A 205 -7.79 17.13 4.25
C GLY A 205 -8.88 17.01 5.32
N GLU A 206 -9.61 15.90 5.34
CA GLU A 206 -10.65 15.63 6.34
C GLU A 206 -10.06 15.50 7.75
N LEU A 207 -8.95 14.77 7.90
CA LEU A 207 -8.24 14.62 9.17
C LEU A 207 -7.68 15.94 9.69
N LEU A 208 -7.16 16.81 8.81
CA LEU A 208 -6.69 18.16 9.18
C LEU A 208 -7.81 19.03 9.75
N VAL A 209 -9.03 18.86 9.25
CA VAL A 209 -10.20 19.61 9.73
C VAL A 209 -10.78 19.02 11.01
N LYS A 210 -10.88 17.68 11.09
CA LYS A 210 -11.59 17.00 12.18
C LYS A 210 -10.74 16.74 13.42
N SER A 211 -9.39 16.73 13.30
CA SER A 211 -8.50 16.43 14.41
C SER A 211 -7.40 17.48 14.56
N THR A 212 -7.50 18.31 15.59
CA THR A 212 -6.47 19.30 15.94
C THR A 212 -5.13 18.63 16.24
N ARG A 213 -5.17 17.41 16.83
CA ARG A 213 -3.95 16.66 17.10
C ARG A 213 -3.29 16.15 15.82
N PHE A 214 -4.07 15.64 14.87
CA PHE A 214 -3.56 15.28 13.55
C PHE A 214 -2.91 16.49 12.86
N ALA A 215 -3.60 17.63 12.85
CA ALA A 215 -3.10 18.86 12.23
C ALA A 215 -1.75 19.31 12.85
N GLY A 216 -1.61 19.24 14.17
CA GLY A 216 -0.36 19.55 14.87
C GLY A 216 0.78 18.63 14.45
N LEU A 217 0.57 17.31 14.52
CA LEU A 217 1.57 16.31 14.13
C LEU A 217 1.90 16.40 12.63
N TRP A 218 0.90 16.67 11.79
CA TRP A 218 1.13 16.91 10.37
C TRP A 218 2.03 18.10 10.10
N ALA A 219 1.94 19.17 10.89
CA ALA A 219 2.80 20.34 10.77
C ALA A 219 4.25 20.09 11.22
N GLU A 220 4.50 19.11 12.11
CA GLU A 220 5.85 18.73 12.58
C GLU A 220 6.72 18.15 11.44
N GLY A 221 6.12 17.51 10.44
CA GLY A 221 6.83 17.11 9.22
C GLY A 221 7.49 15.74 9.26
N ASP A 222 7.31 14.95 10.31
CA ASP A 222 7.93 13.64 10.46
C ASP A 222 7.48 12.64 9.38
N VAL A 223 8.43 11.83 8.92
CA VAL A 223 8.23 10.76 7.92
C VAL A 223 8.82 9.47 8.47
N ALA A 224 8.03 8.41 8.52
CA ALA A 224 8.51 7.08 8.92
C ALA A 224 7.69 5.99 8.24
N ASP A 225 8.33 4.84 8.00
CA ASP A 225 7.64 3.61 7.64
C ASP A 225 7.37 2.79 8.90
N CYS A 226 6.11 2.37 9.07
CA CYS A 226 5.64 1.69 10.26
C CYS A 226 5.58 0.20 10.00
N THR A 227 6.68 -0.50 10.27
CA THR A 227 6.78 -1.93 10.01
C THR A 227 6.61 -2.79 11.24
N VAL A 228 6.95 -2.27 12.42
CA VAL A 228 6.80 -2.95 13.72
C VAL A 228 6.55 -1.94 14.82
N GLY A 229 5.87 -2.34 15.86
CA GLY A 229 5.66 -1.51 17.05
C GLY A 229 4.83 -2.22 18.12
N ASN A 230 4.52 -1.49 19.17
CA ASN A 230 3.74 -1.98 20.30
C ASN A 230 2.46 -1.17 20.46
N MET A 231 1.36 -1.85 20.75
CA MET A 231 0.07 -1.26 21.10
C MET A 231 -0.31 -1.68 22.52
N LEU A 232 -0.54 -0.71 23.38
CA LEU A 232 -1.04 -0.91 24.73
C LEU A 232 -2.55 -0.66 24.73
N LEU A 233 -3.33 -1.73 24.81
CA LEU A 233 -4.79 -1.65 24.66
C LEU A 233 -5.47 -1.62 26.04
N ALA A 234 -6.53 -0.80 26.15
CA ALA A 234 -7.54 -0.88 27.21
C ALA A 234 -8.82 -1.48 26.58
N HIS A 235 -8.78 -2.79 26.35
CA HIS A 235 -9.85 -3.47 25.62
C HIS A 235 -11.10 -3.62 26.51
N PRO A 236 -12.30 -3.24 26.04
CA PRO A 236 -13.52 -3.21 26.88
C PRO A 236 -13.94 -4.58 27.41
N GLY A 237 -13.62 -5.67 26.72
CA GLY A 237 -13.97 -7.02 27.16
C GLY A 237 -12.79 -7.83 27.74
N LEU A 238 -11.54 -7.46 27.44
CA LEU A 238 -10.35 -8.23 27.84
C LEU A 238 -9.48 -7.48 28.87
N GLY A 239 -9.79 -6.22 29.17
CA GLY A 239 -8.96 -5.40 30.04
C GLY A 239 -7.69 -4.89 29.34
N HIS A 240 -6.59 -4.83 30.06
CA HIS A 240 -5.30 -4.41 29.49
C HIS A 240 -4.67 -5.54 28.67
N VAL A 241 -4.40 -5.27 27.39
CA VAL A 241 -3.77 -6.22 26.48
C VAL A 241 -2.63 -5.49 25.78
N ASP A 242 -1.43 -6.00 25.93
CA ASP A 242 -0.21 -5.44 25.34
C ASP A 242 0.20 -6.32 24.15
N VAL A 243 0.22 -5.74 22.95
CA VAL A 243 0.48 -6.46 21.71
C VAL A 243 1.60 -5.83 20.90
N ASP A 244 2.41 -6.66 20.29
CA ASP A 244 3.32 -6.25 19.24
C ASP A 244 2.63 -6.42 17.88
N TYR A 245 2.69 -5.40 17.02
CA TYR A 245 2.26 -5.51 15.64
C TYR A 245 3.44 -5.63 14.68
N GLN A 246 3.25 -6.40 13.63
CA GLN A 246 4.19 -6.55 12.54
C GLN A 246 3.46 -6.33 11.22
N VAL A 247 4.09 -5.58 10.31
CA VAL A 247 3.55 -5.28 8.98
C VAL A 247 4.33 -6.06 7.94
N TRP A 248 3.62 -6.86 7.18
CA TRP A 248 4.15 -7.64 6.07
C TRP A 248 3.66 -7.08 4.74
N GLN A 249 4.59 -6.80 3.85
CA GLN A 249 4.31 -6.35 2.49
C GLN A 249 4.89 -7.33 1.49
N GLN A 250 4.11 -7.64 0.47
CA GLN A 250 4.62 -8.42 -0.65
C GLN A 250 5.25 -7.48 -1.68
N PRO A 251 6.47 -7.74 -2.18
CA PRO A 251 7.15 -6.86 -3.13
C PRO A 251 6.33 -6.57 -4.40
N GLU A 252 5.57 -7.57 -4.88
CA GLU A 252 4.70 -7.44 -6.05
C GLU A 252 3.41 -6.67 -5.79
N SER A 253 3.09 -6.41 -4.52
CA SER A 253 1.90 -5.67 -4.10
C SER A 253 2.23 -4.70 -2.96
N PRO A 254 3.06 -3.69 -3.22
CA PRO A 254 3.55 -2.76 -2.20
C PRO A 254 2.45 -1.86 -1.62
N ASP A 255 1.28 -1.85 -2.24
CA ASP A 255 0.11 -1.07 -1.80
C ASP A 255 -0.70 -1.79 -0.71
N HIS A 256 -0.49 -3.11 -0.54
CA HIS A 256 -1.24 -3.92 0.42
C HIS A 256 -0.33 -4.35 1.58
N ARG A 257 -0.85 -4.20 2.78
CA ARG A 257 -0.15 -4.57 4.02
C ARG A 257 -0.97 -5.59 4.79
N LEU A 258 -0.33 -6.65 5.21
CA LEU A 258 -0.87 -7.58 6.19
C LEU A 258 -0.30 -7.19 7.56
N GLU A 259 -1.14 -6.73 8.46
CA GLU A 259 -0.78 -6.48 9.85
C GLU A 259 -1.19 -7.68 10.70
N VAL A 260 -0.25 -8.21 11.46
CA VAL A 260 -0.47 -9.31 12.40
C VAL A 260 -0.10 -8.85 13.81
N TYR A 261 -0.84 -9.34 14.79
CA TYR A 261 -0.70 -8.95 16.18
C TYR A 261 -0.33 -10.14 17.03
N THR A 262 0.65 -9.96 17.92
CA THR A 262 1.13 -11.01 18.83
C THR A 262 1.13 -10.50 20.26
N PRO A 263 0.76 -11.32 21.26
CA PRO A 263 0.74 -10.91 22.65
C PRO A 263 2.17 -10.73 23.17
N ASN A 264 2.43 -9.62 23.85
CA ASN A 264 3.75 -9.27 24.37
C ASN A 264 4.05 -9.89 25.73
N ASP A 265 3.02 -10.18 26.53
CA ASP A 265 3.17 -10.77 27.86
C ASP A 265 2.23 -11.98 28.09
N ARG A 266 2.30 -12.55 29.29
CA ARG A 266 1.49 -13.71 29.65
C ARG A 266 0.00 -13.37 29.74
N SER A 267 -0.35 -12.25 30.34
CA SER A 267 -1.75 -11.82 30.51
C SER A 267 -2.41 -11.54 29.13
N SER A 268 -1.67 -10.90 28.24
CA SER A 268 -2.12 -10.69 26.86
C SER A 268 -2.28 -11.99 26.07
N ARG A 269 -1.46 -13.01 26.37
CA ARG A 269 -1.62 -14.34 25.75
C ARG A 269 -2.90 -15.02 26.22
N GLU A 270 -3.23 -14.94 27.51
CA GLU A 270 -4.50 -15.44 28.05
C GLU A 270 -5.70 -14.71 27.41
N ALA A 271 -5.60 -13.40 27.17
CA ALA A 271 -6.59 -12.63 26.43
C ALA A 271 -6.75 -13.09 24.98
N PHE A 272 -5.68 -13.46 24.29
CA PHE A 272 -5.70 -13.99 22.94
C PHE A 272 -6.37 -15.38 22.86
N ASP A 273 -6.21 -16.22 23.89
CA ASP A 273 -6.92 -17.49 23.97
C ASP A 273 -8.46 -17.27 24.07
N LEU A 274 -8.89 -16.24 24.79
CA LEU A 274 -10.32 -15.85 24.83
C LEU A 274 -10.81 -15.31 23.48
N LEU A 275 -9.99 -14.52 22.76
CA LEU A 275 -10.30 -14.05 21.41
C LEU A 275 -10.55 -15.22 20.45
N LYS A 276 -9.64 -16.17 20.43
CA LYS A 276 -9.70 -17.36 19.57
C LYS A 276 -10.97 -18.18 19.80
N ASP A 277 -11.39 -18.31 21.07
CA ASP A 277 -12.55 -19.12 21.45
C ASP A 277 -13.89 -18.40 21.29
N GLY A 278 -13.89 -17.10 20.93
CA GLY A 278 -15.09 -16.27 20.84
C GLY A 278 -15.79 -16.08 22.20
N ARG A 279 -15.06 -16.20 23.31
CA ARG A 279 -15.59 -16.24 24.68
C ARG A 279 -15.53 -14.89 25.41
N PHE A 280 -15.72 -13.78 24.72
CA PHE A 280 -15.76 -12.51 25.46
C PHE A 280 -17.17 -12.18 25.94
N PRO A 281 -17.27 -11.51 27.08
CA PRO A 281 -18.55 -10.99 27.49
C PRO A 281 -19.06 -10.00 26.43
N PRO A 282 -20.38 -10.01 26.13
CA PRO A 282 -20.96 -9.06 25.19
C PRO A 282 -20.62 -7.63 25.64
N ARG A 283 -20.21 -6.77 24.71
CA ARG A 283 -19.97 -5.36 24.99
C ARG A 283 -21.25 -4.76 25.59
N ILE A 284 -21.14 -4.27 26.80
CA ILE A 284 -22.21 -3.44 27.38
C ILE A 284 -22.09 -2.10 26.65
N VAL A 285 -22.89 -1.92 25.60
CA VAL A 285 -23.12 -0.60 24.99
C VAL A 285 -23.85 0.20 26.06
N GLY A 286 -23.11 1.07 26.75
CA GLY A 286 -23.68 1.96 27.71
C GLY A 286 -24.72 2.85 27.00
N THR A 287 -25.99 2.64 27.32
CA THR A 287 -27.05 3.60 27.03
C THR A 287 -26.77 4.88 27.82
N CYS A 288 -26.30 5.93 27.14
CA CYS A 288 -26.46 7.31 27.60
C CYS A 288 -27.77 7.88 27.09
#